data_e8ee165eeebd291ab9db5f5ce9416b2f
#
_entry.id   e8ee165eeebd291ab9db5f5ce9416b2f
#
_cell.length_a   1.000
_cell.length_b   1.000
_cell.length_c   1.000
_cell.angle_alpha   90.00
_cell.angle_beta   90.00
_cell.angle_gamma   90.00
#
_symmetry.space_group_name_H-M   'P 1'
#
loop_
_entity.id
_entity.type
_entity.pdbx_description
1 polymer ?
#
loop_
_entity_poly.entity_id
_entity_poly.type
_entity_poly.pdbx_seq_one_letter_code
_entity_poly.pdbx_strand_id
1 'polypeptide(L)'
;MTKSFYRVLVAVLCAVLVIGTASDLFAQEQSGEKKRGRERLTARERLEMGKKVGIARILKSGDARLMFDEGYKFYTKGTKGSWAKAYQLFDAVMHYYTGTRTEDSVMFFRARCKFKDRDYEEATTLLDEYRRRYGGGDSPFIEDAEGMYALCFYYMSPDPEHDQTITRQAIVTITEFMSRYPQSTRLDDFRNIITELTQRLHDKAFINAFTYYKIGRHKSAIVAFKNALKTYPDSSHREELMYYIVKSGYELAHNSIESKQIDRYMAMLDSYYSFIAEFPESKHVKELNRLSKAAKDFLEKNNKENL
;
A
#
# COMPACT_ATOMS: atom_id res chain seq x y z
N MET A 1 -72.09 62.31 -44.88
CA MET A 1 -71.78 60.86 -44.85
C MET A 1 -70.35 60.53 -44.45
N THR A 2 -69.59 61.45 -43.91
CA THR A 2 -68.10 61.24 -43.68
C THR A 2 -67.68 61.04 -42.19
N LYS A 3 -68.46 61.44 -41.22
CA LYS A 3 -68.11 61.31 -39.79
C LYS A 3 -68.39 59.92 -39.18
N SER A 4 -69.38 59.19 -39.77
CA SER A 4 -69.74 57.84 -39.27
C SER A 4 -68.71 56.79 -39.76
N PHE A 5 -68.23 56.97 -40.98
CA PHE A 5 -67.24 56.02 -41.54
C PHE A 5 -65.86 56.09 -40.80
N TYR A 6 -65.45 57.27 -40.38
CA TYR A 6 -64.23 57.46 -39.63
C TYR A 6 -64.30 56.86 -38.22
N ARG A 7 -65.48 56.92 -37.57
CA ARG A 7 -65.65 56.29 -36.22
C ARG A 7 -65.63 54.78 -36.30
N VAL A 8 -66.16 54.17 -37.33
CA VAL A 8 -66.14 52.73 -37.55
C VAL A 8 -64.68 52.27 -37.91
N LEU A 9 -63.99 53.06 -38.73
CA LEU A 9 -62.63 52.75 -39.09
C LEU A 9 -61.68 52.84 -37.88
N VAL A 10 -61.81 53.84 -37.02
CA VAL A 10 -60.97 53.98 -35.81
C VAL A 10 -61.37 52.91 -34.78
N ALA A 11 -62.61 52.51 -34.67
CA ALA A 11 -63.05 51.41 -33.78
C ALA A 11 -62.47 50.05 -34.26
N VAL A 12 -62.43 49.79 -35.56
CA VAL A 12 -61.85 48.57 -36.12
C VAL A 12 -60.29 48.57 -35.97
N LEU A 13 -59.63 49.71 -36.18
CA LEU A 13 -58.20 49.83 -35.98
C LEU A 13 -57.81 49.68 -34.51
N CYS A 14 -58.59 50.24 -33.56
CA CYS A 14 -58.39 50.01 -32.12
C CYS A 14 -58.62 48.53 -31.70
N ALA A 15 -59.63 47.88 -32.30
CA ALA A 15 -59.92 46.47 -32.04
C ALA A 15 -58.79 45.55 -32.55
N VAL A 16 -58.22 45.84 -33.75
CA VAL A 16 -57.09 45.09 -34.29
C VAL A 16 -55.81 45.32 -33.48
N LEU A 17 -55.55 46.53 -32.99
CA LEU A 17 -54.40 46.82 -32.07
C LEU A 17 -54.55 46.12 -30.72
N VAL A 18 -55.74 46.05 -30.17
CA VAL A 18 -56.00 45.36 -28.90
C VAL A 18 -55.89 43.83 -29.04
N ILE A 19 -56.30 43.28 -30.18
CA ILE A 19 -56.17 41.85 -30.47
C ILE A 19 -54.70 41.50 -30.73
N GLY A 20 -53.93 42.38 -31.41
CA GLY A 20 -52.47 42.19 -31.59
C GLY A 20 -51.69 42.18 -30.29
N THR A 21 -51.99 43.14 -29.38
CA THR A 21 -51.32 43.20 -28.08
C THR A 21 -51.74 42.07 -27.14
N ALA A 22 -53.01 41.60 -27.20
CA ALA A 22 -53.44 40.44 -26.45
C ALA A 22 -52.79 39.13 -26.93
N SER A 23 -52.64 38.93 -28.24
CA SER A 23 -51.97 37.75 -28.79
C SER A 23 -50.49 37.75 -28.47
N ASP A 24 -49.79 38.91 -28.48
CA ASP A 24 -48.39 39.01 -28.10
C ASP A 24 -48.17 38.82 -26.57
N LEU A 25 -49.07 39.31 -25.75
CA LEU A 25 -49.11 39.04 -24.29
C LEU A 25 -49.35 37.54 -24.01
N PHE A 26 -50.33 36.90 -24.68
CA PHE A 26 -50.58 35.49 -24.56
C PHE A 26 -49.41 34.64 -25.09
N ALA A 27 -48.79 35.05 -26.19
CA ALA A 27 -47.58 34.37 -26.73
C ALA A 27 -46.36 34.54 -25.79
N GLN A 28 -46.24 35.70 -25.15
CA GLN A 28 -45.19 35.98 -24.18
C GLN A 28 -45.41 35.26 -22.85
N GLU A 29 -46.66 35.13 -22.38
CA GLU A 29 -47.06 34.33 -21.22
C GLU A 29 -46.84 32.83 -21.47
N GLN A 30 -47.24 32.30 -22.63
CA GLN A 30 -46.95 30.91 -23.00
C GLN A 30 -45.45 30.64 -23.24
N SER A 31 -44.66 31.61 -23.73
CA SER A 31 -43.21 31.48 -23.83
C SER A 31 -42.52 31.59 -22.46
N GLY A 32 -43.08 32.37 -21.54
CA GLY A 32 -42.69 32.45 -20.13
C GLY A 32 -42.98 31.16 -19.37
N GLU A 33 -44.19 30.59 -19.53
CA GLU A 33 -44.56 29.30 -18.95
C GLU A 33 -43.76 28.13 -19.56
N LYS A 34 -43.51 28.11 -20.88
CA LYS A 34 -42.62 27.14 -21.50
C LYS A 34 -41.16 27.27 -21.01
N LYS A 35 -40.71 28.46 -20.63
CA LYS A 35 -39.39 28.65 -20.01
C LYS A 35 -39.39 28.29 -18.50
N ARG A 36 -40.50 28.46 -17.76
CA ARG A 36 -40.66 27.97 -16.41
C ARG A 36 -40.84 26.46 -16.31
N GLY A 37 -41.37 25.79 -17.32
CA GLY A 37 -41.65 24.35 -17.34
C GLY A 37 -40.47 23.41 -17.51
N ARG A 38 -39.21 23.88 -17.48
CA ARG A 38 -38.01 23.07 -17.35
C ARG A 38 -37.14 23.54 -16.19
N GLU A 39 -37.73 23.58 -15.00
CA GLU A 39 -36.91 23.53 -13.79
C GLU A 39 -36.06 22.25 -13.90
N ARG A 40 -34.75 22.43 -14.11
CA ARG A 40 -33.84 21.28 -14.22
C ARG A 40 -33.78 20.63 -12.85
N LEU A 41 -34.48 19.49 -12.70
CA LEU A 41 -34.41 18.67 -11.49
C LEU A 41 -33.02 18.64 -10.91
N THR A 42 -32.90 18.86 -9.61
CA THR A 42 -31.65 18.75 -8.86
C THR A 42 -31.09 17.34 -8.96
N ALA A 43 -29.85 17.14 -8.52
CA ALA A 43 -29.26 15.81 -8.46
C ALA A 43 -30.05 14.89 -7.53
N ARG A 44 -30.51 15.41 -6.37
CA ARG A 44 -31.30 14.69 -5.39
C ARG A 44 -32.65 14.23 -5.94
N GLU A 45 -33.45 15.12 -6.50
CA GLU A 45 -34.77 14.81 -7.09
C GLU A 45 -34.66 13.77 -8.21
N ARG A 46 -33.59 13.81 -9.01
CA ARG A 46 -33.36 12.78 -10.04
C ARG A 46 -33.09 11.41 -9.46
N LEU A 47 -32.33 11.33 -8.37
CA LEU A 47 -32.04 10.06 -7.69
C LEU A 47 -33.30 9.50 -7.01
N GLU A 48 -34.12 10.36 -6.38
CA GLU A 48 -35.38 9.98 -5.80
C GLU A 48 -36.35 9.44 -6.86
N MET A 49 -36.28 9.96 -8.08
CA MET A 49 -37.04 9.43 -9.25
C MET A 49 -36.41 8.17 -9.88
N GLY A 50 -35.40 7.56 -9.25
CA GLY A 50 -34.69 6.37 -9.77
C GLY A 50 -33.85 6.61 -11.01
N LYS A 51 -33.55 7.86 -11.37
CA LYS A 51 -32.74 8.21 -12.55
C LYS A 51 -31.24 8.13 -12.19
N LYS A 52 -30.42 7.54 -13.08
CA LYS A 52 -28.97 7.54 -12.92
C LYS A 52 -28.43 8.97 -13.00
N VAL A 53 -27.64 9.37 -11.98
CA VAL A 53 -26.98 10.67 -11.92
C VAL A 53 -25.47 10.45 -11.95
N GLY A 54 -24.78 11.12 -12.88
CA GLY A 54 -23.32 11.06 -12.96
C GLY A 54 -22.65 11.80 -11.80
N ILE A 55 -21.49 11.31 -11.34
CA ILE A 55 -20.74 11.85 -10.21
C ILE A 55 -20.45 13.37 -10.35
N ALA A 56 -20.11 13.83 -11.54
CA ALA A 56 -19.88 15.26 -11.80
C ALA A 56 -21.09 16.15 -11.46
N ARG A 57 -22.31 15.62 -11.58
CA ARG A 57 -23.53 16.34 -11.25
C ARG A 57 -23.79 16.33 -9.74
N ILE A 58 -23.44 15.24 -9.08
CA ILE A 58 -23.52 15.13 -7.62
C ILE A 58 -22.54 16.11 -6.99
N LEU A 59 -21.28 16.15 -7.46
CA LEU A 59 -20.27 17.11 -7.01
C LEU A 59 -20.69 18.57 -7.22
N LYS A 60 -21.30 18.88 -8.38
CA LYS A 60 -21.81 20.24 -8.68
C LYS A 60 -23.02 20.66 -7.87
N SER A 61 -23.69 19.73 -7.18
CA SER A 61 -24.90 20.04 -6.40
C SER A 61 -24.59 20.88 -5.16
N GLY A 62 -23.38 20.79 -4.60
CA GLY A 62 -23.02 21.39 -3.31
C GLY A 62 -23.73 20.75 -2.11
N ASP A 63 -24.51 19.68 -2.30
CA ASP A 63 -25.26 18.99 -1.24
C ASP A 63 -24.34 17.98 -0.54
N ALA A 64 -23.76 18.39 0.60
CA ALA A 64 -22.82 17.57 1.36
C ALA A 64 -23.43 16.22 1.80
N ARG A 65 -24.70 16.22 2.21
CA ARG A 65 -25.37 14.99 2.63
C ARG A 65 -25.58 14.03 1.46
N LEU A 66 -26.03 14.55 0.31
CA LEU A 66 -26.16 13.75 -0.91
C LEU A 66 -24.81 13.17 -1.36
N MET A 67 -23.74 13.97 -1.33
CA MET A 67 -22.40 13.50 -1.68
C MET A 67 -21.92 12.39 -0.72
N PHE A 68 -22.17 12.52 0.58
CA PHE A 68 -21.81 11.50 1.56
C PHE A 68 -22.61 10.21 1.33
N ASP A 69 -23.93 10.30 1.19
CA ASP A 69 -24.82 9.14 1.00
C ASP A 69 -24.49 8.37 -0.29
N GLU A 70 -24.26 9.08 -1.39
CA GLU A 70 -23.85 8.47 -2.66
C GLU A 70 -22.41 7.94 -2.60
N GLY A 71 -21.50 8.63 -1.90
CA GLY A 71 -20.16 8.14 -1.61
C GLY A 71 -20.20 6.80 -0.90
N TYR A 72 -21.05 6.68 0.13
CA TYR A 72 -21.21 5.42 0.86
C TYR A 72 -21.82 4.30 0.00
N LYS A 73 -22.80 4.62 -0.88
CA LYS A 73 -23.34 3.65 -1.85
C LYS A 73 -22.27 3.16 -2.85
N PHE A 74 -21.43 4.06 -3.38
CA PHE A 74 -20.34 3.65 -4.22
C PHE A 74 -19.30 2.81 -3.47
N TYR A 75 -19.00 3.16 -2.22
CA TYR A 75 -18.10 2.38 -1.36
C TYR A 75 -18.63 0.96 -1.14
N THR A 76 -19.90 0.79 -0.76
CA THR A 76 -20.51 -0.51 -0.49
C THR A 76 -20.68 -1.38 -1.74
N LYS A 77 -20.75 -0.76 -2.93
CA LYS A 77 -20.77 -1.49 -4.20
C LYS A 77 -19.53 -2.37 -4.42
N GLY A 78 -18.39 -2.02 -3.84
CA GLY A 78 -17.24 -2.90 -3.71
C GLY A 78 -16.46 -3.18 -4.99
N THR A 79 -16.54 -2.35 -6.03
CA THR A 79 -15.78 -2.51 -7.26
C THR A 79 -14.68 -1.43 -7.38
N LYS A 80 -13.57 -1.75 -8.08
CA LYS A 80 -12.44 -0.83 -8.27
C LYS A 80 -12.90 0.57 -8.73
N GLY A 81 -13.69 0.67 -9.77
CA GLY A 81 -14.20 1.96 -10.27
C GLY A 81 -15.23 2.63 -9.34
N SER A 82 -15.86 1.90 -8.40
CA SER A 82 -16.76 2.48 -7.40
C SER A 82 -15.99 3.06 -6.22
N TRP A 83 -14.90 2.46 -5.78
CA TRP A 83 -14.06 3.04 -4.72
C TRP A 83 -13.44 4.37 -5.13
N ALA A 84 -12.94 4.48 -6.37
CA ALA A 84 -12.45 5.76 -6.88
C ALA A 84 -13.53 6.86 -6.89
N LYS A 85 -14.80 6.52 -7.23
CA LYS A 85 -15.92 7.47 -7.17
C LYS A 85 -16.30 7.83 -5.74
N ALA A 86 -16.29 6.85 -4.84
CA ALA A 86 -16.53 7.08 -3.42
C ALA A 86 -15.47 8.03 -2.83
N TYR A 87 -14.21 7.79 -3.14
CA TYR A 87 -13.10 8.67 -2.73
C TYR A 87 -13.34 10.13 -3.16
N GLN A 88 -13.67 10.35 -4.45
CA GLN A 88 -13.93 11.71 -4.95
C GLN A 88 -15.07 12.42 -4.19
N LEU A 89 -16.11 11.67 -3.79
CA LEU A 89 -17.22 12.24 -3.05
C LEU A 89 -16.86 12.50 -1.59
N PHE A 90 -16.15 11.58 -0.92
CA PHE A 90 -15.70 11.79 0.45
C PHE A 90 -14.65 12.91 0.54
N ASP A 91 -13.76 13.02 -0.43
CA ASP A 91 -12.79 14.10 -0.51
C ASP A 91 -13.46 15.47 -0.69
N ALA A 92 -14.44 15.55 -1.57
CA ALA A 92 -15.21 16.77 -1.82
C ALA A 92 -16.02 17.24 -0.60
N VAL A 93 -16.47 16.33 0.28
CA VAL A 93 -17.27 16.71 1.46
C VAL A 93 -16.43 17.01 2.70
N MET A 94 -15.13 16.77 2.70
CA MET A 94 -14.28 16.99 3.87
C MET A 94 -14.48 18.36 4.49
N HIS A 95 -14.43 19.43 3.70
CA HIS A 95 -14.56 20.79 4.19
C HIS A 95 -15.92 21.14 4.80
N TYR A 96 -17.00 20.43 4.42
CA TYR A 96 -18.33 20.60 5.02
C TYR A 96 -18.46 19.94 6.39
N TYR A 97 -17.69 18.89 6.64
CA TYR A 97 -17.80 18.10 7.87
C TYR A 97 -16.67 18.37 8.87
N THR A 98 -15.69 19.20 8.53
CA THR A 98 -14.59 19.59 9.44
C THR A 98 -15.16 20.16 10.75
N GLY A 99 -14.71 19.60 11.89
CA GLY A 99 -15.18 19.99 13.23
C GLY A 99 -16.52 19.37 13.63
N THR A 100 -17.14 18.54 12.80
CA THR A 100 -18.40 17.85 13.14
C THR A 100 -18.15 16.40 13.55
N ARG A 101 -19.14 15.75 14.17
CA ARG A 101 -19.07 14.31 14.50
C ARG A 101 -18.93 13.41 13.27
N THR A 102 -19.35 13.88 12.10
CA THR A 102 -19.31 13.12 10.84
C THR A 102 -17.91 13.16 10.20
N GLU A 103 -17.05 14.10 10.58
CA GLU A 103 -15.68 14.22 10.08
C GLU A 103 -14.89 12.92 10.23
N ASP A 104 -14.99 12.28 11.39
CA ASP A 104 -14.36 10.99 11.67
C ASP A 104 -14.69 9.95 10.60
N SER A 105 -15.98 9.76 10.34
CA SER A 105 -16.45 8.80 9.32
C SER A 105 -15.98 9.17 7.89
N VAL A 106 -16.01 10.47 7.54
CA VAL A 106 -15.58 10.93 6.22
C VAL A 106 -14.09 10.68 6.01
N MET A 107 -13.25 11.03 6.98
CA MET A 107 -11.81 10.78 6.92
C MET A 107 -11.49 9.29 6.81
N PHE A 108 -12.16 8.47 7.63
CA PHE A 108 -11.97 7.02 7.61
C PHE A 108 -12.35 6.40 6.28
N PHE A 109 -13.55 6.69 5.75
CA PHE A 109 -14.00 6.12 4.47
C PHE A 109 -13.18 6.64 3.28
N ARG A 110 -12.71 7.89 3.32
CA ARG A 110 -11.79 8.46 2.33
C ARG A 110 -10.51 7.64 2.27
N ALA A 111 -9.85 7.40 3.40
CA ALA A 111 -8.64 6.57 3.49
C ALA A 111 -8.90 5.11 3.07
N ARG A 112 -10.02 4.55 3.54
CA ARG A 112 -10.39 3.16 3.25
C ARG A 112 -10.69 2.94 1.76
N CYS A 113 -11.23 3.92 1.03
CA CYS A 113 -11.40 3.84 -0.42
C CYS A 113 -10.07 3.66 -1.13
N LYS A 114 -9.04 4.42 -0.77
CA LYS A 114 -7.69 4.31 -1.32
C LYS A 114 -7.06 2.96 -1.01
N PHE A 115 -7.19 2.49 0.22
CA PHE A 115 -6.74 1.15 0.61
C PHE A 115 -7.39 0.04 -0.23
N LYS A 116 -8.73 0.10 -0.44
CA LYS A 116 -9.46 -0.86 -1.26
C LYS A 116 -9.10 -0.78 -2.74
N ASP A 117 -8.77 0.39 -3.24
CA ASP A 117 -8.29 0.59 -4.63
C ASP A 117 -6.82 0.19 -4.82
N ARG A 118 -6.15 -0.25 -3.75
CA ARG A 118 -4.73 -0.66 -3.69
C ARG A 118 -3.75 0.49 -3.91
N ASP A 119 -4.20 1.71 -3.73
CA ASP A 119 -3.35 2.91 -3.70
C ASP A 119 -2.79 3.05 -2.29
N TYR A 120 -1.81 2.19 -1.95
CA TYR A 120 -1.32 2.06 -0.57
C TYR A 120 -0.48 3.27 -0.14
N GLU A 121 0.16 3.99 -1.05
CA GLU A 121 0.92 5.20 -0.74
C GLU A 121 -0.01 6.32 -0.27
N GLU A 122 -1.05 6.61 -1.05
CA GLU A 122 -2.05 7.61 -0.67
C GLU A 122 -2.83 7.15 0.57
N ALA A 123 -3.20 5.86 0.64
CA ALA A 123 -3.87 5.30 1.80
C ALA A 123 -3.05 5.48 3.08
N THR A 124 -1.73 5.26 3.02
CA THR A 124 -0.82 5.45 4.17
C THR A 124 -0.84 6.90 4.64
N THR A 125 -0.78 7.87 3.72
CA THR A 125 -0.84 9.30 4.04
C THR A 125 -2.14 9.69 4.74
N LEU A 126 -3.27 9.23 4.19
CA LEU A 126 -4.60 9.53 4.74
C LEU A 126 -4.85 8.84 6.09
N LEU A 127 -4.37 7.60 6.25
CA LEU A 127 -4.47 6.85 7.51
C LEU A 127 -3.57 7.43 8.59
N ASP A 128 -2.39 7.95 8.23
CA ASP A 128 -1.51 8.62 9.17
C ASP A 128 -2.12 9.96 9.66
N GLU A 129 -2.75 10.72 8.75
CA GLU A 129 -3.53 11.92 9.11
C GLU A 129 -4.66 11.55 10.08
N TYR A 130 -5.40 10.48 9.79
CA TYR A 130 -6.48 9.97 10.63
C TYR A 130 -5.98 9.56 12.03
N ARG A 131 -4.90 8.79 12.10
CA ARG A 131 -4.27 8.33 13.35
C ARG A 131 -3.80 9.49 14.21
N ARG A 132 -3.19 10.52 13.62
CA ARG A 132 -2.76 11.71 14.35
C ARG A 132 -3.93 12.48 14.96
N ARG A 133 -5.06 12.52 14.28
CA ARG A 133 -6.24 13.27 14.72
C ARG A 133 -7.08 12.51 15.75
N TYR A 134 -7.22 11.20 15.60
CA TYR A 134 -8.13 10.38 16.40
C TYR A 134 -7.43 9.32 17.25
N GLY A 135 -6.13 9.15 17.17
CA GLY A 135 -5.39 8.09 17.85
C GLY A 135 -5.37 8.14 19.38
N GLY A 136 -5.74 9.27 19.98
CA GLY A 136 -5.90 9.43 21.44
C GLY A 136 -7.35 9.48 21.91
N GLY A 137 -8.34 9.26 21.03
CA GLY A 137 -9.77 9.42 21.30
C GLY A 137 -10.58 8.14 21.13
N ASP A 138 -11.90 8.27 21.33
CA ASP A 138 -12.87 7.15 21.28
C ASP A 138 -13.45 6.91 19.89
N SER A 139 -12.65 7.10 18.82
CA SER A 139 -13.13 6.80 17.48
C SER A 139 -13.40 5.30 17.31
N PRO A 140 -14.60 4.90 16.82
CA PRO A 140 -14.93 3.50 16.57
C PRO A 140 -14.13 2.90 15.42
N PHE A 141 -13.42 3.70 14.62
CA PHE A 141 -12.67 3.27 13.45
C PHE A 141 -11.15 3.22 13.69
N ILE A 142 -10.66 3.63 14.87
CA ILE A 142 -9.21 3.80 15.08
C ILE A 142 -8.44 2.48 14.98
N GLU A 143 -8.96 1.38 15.53
CA GLU A 143 -8.34 0.06 15.40
C GLU A 143 -8.28 -0.37 13.93
N ASP A 144 -9.38 -0.21 13.19
CA ASP A 144 -9.41 -0.53 11.75
C ASP A 144 -8.43 0.32 10.95
N ALA A 145 -8.33 1.62 11.25
CA ALA A 145 -7.42 2.54 10.58
C ALA A 145 -5.95 2.19 10.86
N GLU A 146 -5.60 1.89 12.10
CA GLU A 146 -4.24 1.47 12.46
C GLU A 146 -3.88 0.12 11.86
N GLY A 147 -4.81 -0.83 11.83
CA GLY A 147 -4.60 -2.10 11.16
C GLY A 147 -4.40 -1.95 9.65
N MET A 148 -5.18 -1.09 8.99
CA MET A 148 -4.99 -0.80 7.56
C MET A 148 -3.68 -0.06 7.29
N TYR A 149 -3.27 0.87 8.17
CA TYR A 149 -1.99 1.56 8.07
C TYR A 149 -0.82 0.58 8.07
N ALA A 150 -0.82 -0.38 9.00
CA ALA A 150 0.19 -1.43 9.05
C ALA A 150 0.16 -2.32 7.78
N LEU A 151 -1.03 -2.68 7.30
CA LEU A 151 -1.19 -3.47 6.08
C LEU A 151 -0.74 -2.72 4.81
N CYS A 152 -0.80 -1.38 4.76
CA CYS A 152 -0.26 -0.64 3.62
C CYS A 152 1.23 -0.93 3.43
N PHE A 153 2.03 -0.90 4.50
CA PHE A 153 3.46 -1.22 4.43
C PHE A 153 3.71 -2.68 4.04
N TYR A 154 2.88 -3.61 4.53
CA TYR A 154 2.98 -5.01 4.10
C TYR A 154 2.78 -5.16 2.60
N TYR A 155 1.73 -4.55 2.03
CA TYR A 155 1.46 -4.62 0.60
C TYR A 155 2.46 -3.85 -0.27
N MET A 156 3.14 -2.85 0.28
CA MET A 156 4.21 -2.12 -0.39
C MET A 156 5.59 -2.77 -0.21
N SER A 157 5.72 -3.79 0.68
CA SER A 157 6.97 -4.49 0.92
C SER A 157 7.42 -5.24 -0.34
N PRO A 158 8.60 -4.92 -0.88
CA PRO A 158 9.08 -5.52 -2.12
C PRO A 158 9.67 -6.92 -1.91
N ASP A 159 10.00 -7.57 -3.02
CA ASP A 159 10.74 -8.84 -3.02
C ASP A 159 12.14 -8.70 -2.40
N PRO A 160 12.76 -9.80 -1.91
CA PRO A 160 14.03 -9.77 -1.17
C PRO A 160 15.21 -9.14 -1.92
N GLU A 161 15.20 -9.13 -3.25
CA GLU A 161 16.27 -8.53 -4.06
C GLU A 161 16.34 -7.01 -3.93
N HIS A 162 15.23 -6.36 -3.61
CA HIS A 162 15.12 -4.90 -3.50
C HIS A 162 15.48 -4.38 -2.09
N ASP A 163 15.39 -3.07 -1.90
CA ASP A 163 15.57 -2.46 -0.57
C ASP A 163 14.45 -2.87 0.39
N GLN A 164 14.81 -3.24 1.61
CA GLN A 164 13.89 -3.78 2.61
C GLN A 164 13.48 -2.75 3.68
N THR A 165 13.60 -1.46 3.41
CA THR A 165 13.22 -0.40 4.36
C THR A 165 11.72 -0.47 4.67
N ILE A 166 10.88 -0.61 3.65
CA ILE A 166 9.43 -0.75 3.80
C ILE A 166 9.06 -2.03 4.56
N THR A 167 9.77 -3.14 4.32
CA THR A 167 9.57 -4.41 5.04
C THR A 167 9.81 -4.25 6.54
N ARG A 168 10.89 -3.56 6.91
CA ARG A 168 11.18 -3.27 8.34
C ARG A 168 10.11 -2.36 8.94
N GLN A 169 9.66 -1.34 8.20
CA GLN A 169 8.60 -0.45 8.64
C GLN A 169 7.29 -1.22 8.85
N ALA A 170 6.96 -2.18 7.97
CA ALA A 170 5.79 -3.05 8.12
C ALA A 170 5.86 -3.87 9.43
N ILE A 171 7.01 -4.48 9.73
CA ILE A 171 7.19 -5.25 10.96
C ILE A 171 7.01 -4.35 12.19
N VAL A 172 7.59 -3.14 12.19
CA VAL A 172 7.44 -2.18 13.29
C VAL A 172 5.99 -1.80 13.50
N THR A 173 5.30 -1.36 12.45
CA THR A 173 3.91 -0.89 12.56
C THR A 173 2.93 -2.00 12.94
N ILE A 174 3.15 -3.23 12.47
CA ILE A 174 2.34 -4.40 12.86
C ILE A 174 2.60 -4.73 14.35
N THR A 175 3.85 -4.69 14.79
CA THR A 175 4.20 -4.96 16.19
C THR A 175 3.59 -3.91 17.14
N GLU A 176 3.62 -2.62 16.75
CA GLU A 176 2.96 -1.54 17.49
C GLU A 176 1.45 -1.76 17.58
N PHE A 177 0.80 -2.14 16.46
CA PHE A 177 -0.62 -2.49 16.44
C PHE A 177 -0.94 -3.63 17.40
N MET A 178 -0.19 -4.73 17.33
CA MET A 178 -0.42 -5.90 18.19
C MET A 178 -0.24 -5.57 19.69
N SER A 179 0.71 -4.69 20.00
CA SER A 179 0.93 -4.22 21.38
C SER A 179 -0.23 -3.34 21.87
N ARG A 180 -0.79 -2.50 21.00
CA ARG A 180 -1.89 -1.58 21.34
C ARG A 180 -3.24 -2.28 21.43
N TYR A 181 -3.47 -3.30 20.61
CA TYR A 181 -4.73 -4.04 20.51
C TYR A 181 -4.55 -5.53 20.78
N PRO A 182 -4.23 -5.93 22.03
CA PRO A 182 -3.93 -7.33 22.36
C PRO A 182 -5.15 -8.26 22.31
N GLN A 183 -6.34 -7.72 22.10
CA GLN A 183 -7.60 -8.48 21.93
C GLN A 183 -8.15 -8.41 20.48
N SER A 184 -7.40 -7.84 19.56
CA SER A 184 -7.83 -7.73 18.15
C SER A 184 -7.97 -9.10 17.48
N THR A 185 -9.02 -9.26 16.69
CA THR A 185 -9.23 -10.46 15.86
C THR A 185 -8.20 -10.63 14.74
N ARG A 186 -7.36 -9.61 14.50
CA ARG A 186 -6.33 -9.59 13.44
C ARG A 186 -4.99 -10.15 13.89
N LEU A 187 -4.81 -10.50 15.16
CA LEU A 187 -3.51 -10.87 15.72
C LEU A 187 -2.87 -12.08 15.02
N ASP A 188 -3.66 -13.10 14.70
CA ASP A 188 -3.14 -14.31 14.06
C ASP A 188 -2.69 -14.04 12.62
N ASP A 189 -3.46 -13.25 11.87
CA ASP A 189 -3.07 -12.82 10.53
C ASP A 189 -1.77 -11.98 10.59
N PHE A 190 -1.66 -11.08 11.55
CA PHE A 190 -0.48 -10.23 11.72
C PHE A 190 0.76 -11.01 12.16
N ARG A 191 0.63 -12.05 12.99
CA ARG A 191 1.74 -12.97 13.31
C ARG A 191 2.26 -13.68 12.05
N ASN A 192 1.35 -14.17 11.21
CA ASN A 192 1.70 -14.80 9.95
C ASN A 192 2.42 -13.83 9.00
N ILE A 193 1.93 -12.60 8.90
CA ILE A 193 2.56 -11.52 8.10
C ILE A 193 3.97 -11.21 8.63
N ILE A 194 4.17 -11.08 9.96
CA ILE A 194 5.50 -10.85 10.55
C ILE A 194 6.44 -11.99 10.17
N THR A 195 5.98 -13.23 10.23
CA THR A 195 6.78 -14.40 9.85
C THR A 195 7.21 -14.31 8.39
N GLU A 196 6.30 -13.98 7.48
CA GLU A 196 6.59 -13.79 6.05
C GLU A 196 7.58 -12.65 5.82
N LEU A 197 7.37 -11.49 6.44
CA LEU A 197 8.26 -10.34 6.30
C LEU A 197 9.65 -10.61 6.87
N THR A 198 9.73 -11.33 7.98
CA THR A 198 10.99 -11.76 8.59
C THR A 198 11.74 -12.70 7.64
N GLN A 199 11.04 -13.63 6.98
CA GLN A 199 11.65 -14.49 5.98
C GLN A 199 12.23 -13.68 4.82
N ARG A 200 11.56 -12.63 4.33
CA ARG A 200 12.11 -11.74 3.28
C ARG A 200 13.43 -11.09 3.73
N LEU A 201 13.55 -10.71 4.99
CA LEU A 201 14.81 -10.16 5.53
C LEU A 201 15.93 -11.22 5.59
N HIS A 202 15.59 -12.47 5.95
CA HIS A 202 16.54 -13.59 5.91
C HIS A 202 17.03 -13.87 4.49
N ASP A 203 16.10 -13.91 3.54
CA ASP A 203 16.40 -14.10 2.11
C ASP A 203 17.31 -12.98 1.60
N LYS A 204 17.01 -11.72 1.94
CA LYS A 204 17.86 -10.57 1.59
C LYS A 204 19.29 -10.71 2.11
N ALA A 205 19.42 -11.09 3.37
CA ALA A 205 20.74 -11.25 3.99
C ALA A 205 21.55 -12.37 3.30
N PHE A 206 20.88 -13.48 2.98
CA PHE A 206 21.49 -14.58 2.23
C PHE A 206 21.89 -14.15 0.81
N ILE A 207 20.98 -13.53 0.04
CA ILE A 207 21.23 -13.05 -1.34
C ILE A 207 22.43 -12.09 -1.38
N ASN A 208 22.49 -11.14 -0.45
CA ASN A 208 23.60 -10.20 -0.37
C ASN A 208 24.93 -10.91 -0.13
N ALA A 209 25.00 -11.83 0.83
CA ALA A 209 26.20 -12.59 1.14
C ALA A 209 26.60 -13.52 -0.03
N PHE A 210 25.63 -14.20 -0.61
CA PHE A 210 25.84 -15.12 -1.73
C PHE A 210 26.32 -14.41 -3.00
N THR A 211 25.94 -13.15 -3.19
CA THR A 211 26.43 -12.31 -4.30
C THR A 211 27.96 -12.16 -4.23
N TYR A 212 28.54 -11.90 -3.04
CA TYR A 212 29.98 -11.85 -2.88
C TYR A 212 30.65 -13.18 -3.21
N TYR A 213 30.04 -14.30 -2.85
CA TYR A 213 30.54 -15.63 -3.19
C TYR A 213 30.54 -15.84 -4.71
N LYS A 214 29.45 -15.54 -5.41
CA LYS A 214 29.31 -15.71 -6.87
C LYS A 214 30.37 -14.91 -7.67
N ILE A 215 30.73 -13.73 -7.21
CA ILE A 215 31.72 -12.87 -7.87
C ILE A 215 33.18 -13.17 -7.39
N GLY A 216 33.40 -14.28 -6.66
CA GLY A 216 34.71 -14.71 -6.20
C GLY A 216 35.34 -13.85 -5.09
N ARG A 217 34.56 -12.98 -4.42
CA ARG A 217 35.05 -12.15 -3.32
C ARG A 217 34.95 -12.91 -1.99
N HIS A 218 35.64 -14.06 -1.89
CA HIS A 218 35.48 -15.02 -0.80
C HIS A 218 35.73 -14.44 0.58
N LYS A 219 36.69 -13.51 0.76
CA LYS A 219 36.89 -12.81 2.06
C LYS A 219 35.66 -11.99 2.46
N SER A 220 35.12 -11.25 1.53
CA SER A 220 33.88 -10.45 1.79
C SER A 220 32.67 -11.35 2.00
N ALA A 221 32.57 -12.45 1.24
CA ALA A 221 31.52 -13.44 1.40
C ALA A 221 31.49 -14.04 2.81
N ILE A 222 32.64 -14.46 3.35
CA ILE A 222 32.73 -14.99 4.73
C ILE A 222 32.23 -13.96 5.74
N VAL A 223 32.63 -12.70 5.62
CA VAL A 223 32.17 -11.63 6.53
C VAL A 223 30.66 -11.42 6.39
N ALA A 224 30.15 -11.37 5.18
CA ALA A 224 28.72 -11.16 4.93
C ALA A 224 27.87 -12.33 5.44
N PHE A 225 28.29 -13.59 5.22
CA PHE A 225 27.59 -14.77 5.75
C PHE A 225 27.61 -14.81 7.29
N LYS A 226 28.76 -14.50 7.92
CA LYS A 226 28.86 -14.42 9.38
C LYS A 226 27.98 -13.30 9.95
N ASN A 227 27.91 -12.16 9.29
CA ASN A 227 27.01 -11.07 9.68
C ASN A 227 25.53 -11.47 9.54
N ALA A 228 25.17 -12.20 8.47
CA ALA A 228 23.80 -12.71 8.30
C ALA A 228 23.43 -13.67 9.45
N LEU A 229 24.30 -14.61 9.82
CA LEU A 229 24.11 -15.52 10.94
C LEU A 229 23.98 -14.80 12.29
N LYS A 230 24.77 -13.73 12.49
CA LYS A 230 24.71 -12.92 13.71
C LYS A 230 23.41 -12.12 13.81
N THR A 231 22.96 -11.56 12.66
CA THR A 231 21.76 -10.72 12.62
C THR A 231 20.48 -11.55 12.69
N TYR A 232 20.49 -12.73 12.08
CA TYR A 232 19.34 -13.64 11.99
C TYR A 232 19.75 -15.06 12.40
N PRO A 233 19.94 -15.31 13.71
CA PRO A 233 20.40 -16.63 14.21
C PRO A 233 19.41 -17.75 13.88
N ASP A 234 18.10 -17.44 13.79
CA ASP A 234 17.02 -18.40 13.50
C ASP A 234 16.68 -18.47 12.01
N SER A 235 17.57 -17.98 11.14
CA SER A 235 17.31 -17.97 9.69
C SER A 235 17.13 -19.39 9.14
N SER A 236 16.10 -19.55 8.27
CA SER A 236 15.92 -20.77 7.49
C SER A 236 17.11 -21.11 6.57
N HIS A 237 17.96 -20.11 6.26
CA HIS A 237 19.18 -20.28 5.48
C HIS A 237 20.41 -20.60 6.34
N ARG A 238 20.25 -20.89 7.65
CA ARG A 238 21.39 -21.07 8.56
C ARG A 238 22.36 -22.15 8.08
N GLU A 239 21.86 -23.28 7.62
CA GLU A 239 22.66 -24.36 7.06
C GLU A 239 23.45 -23.91 5.83
N GLU A 240 22.82 -23.26 4.87
CA GLU A 240 23.46 -22.74 3.66
C GLU A 240 24.47 -21.65 3.96
N LEU A 241 24.16 -20.75 4.89
CA LEU A 241 25.09 -19.71 5.32
C LEU A 241 26.38 -20.31 5.88
N MET A 242 26.28 -21.31 6.76
CA MET A 242 27.44 -22.00 7.34
C MET A 242 28.19 -22.82 6.29
N TYR A 243 27.49 -23.51 5.40
CA TYR A 243 28.09 -24.22 4.27
C TYR A 243 28.94 -23.28 3.41
N TYR A 244 28.39 -22.13 3.01
CA TYR A 244 29.14 -21.19 2.15
C TYR A 244 30.28 -20.49 2.90
N ILE A 245 30.26 -20.37 4.24
CA ILE A 245 31.39 -19.91 5.02
C ILE A 245 32.56 -20.88 4.86
N VAL A 246 32.32 -22.17 5.02
CA VAL A 246 33.36 -23.20 4.88
C VAL A 246 33.91 -23.21 3.45
N LYS A 247 33.03 -23.22 2.46
CA LYS A 247 33.41 -23.24 1.04
C LYS A 247 34.19 -21.99 0.64
N SER A 248 33.72 -20.81 1.04
CA SER A 248 34.47 -19.55 0.83
C SER A 248 35.81 -19.54 1.54
N GLY A 249 35.89 -20.13 2.75
CA GLY A 249 37.12 -20.28 3.50
C GLY A 249 38.13 -21.11 2.76
N TYR A 250 37.73 -22.24 2.18
CA TYR A 250 38.59 -23.11 1.36
C TYR A 250 39.10 -22.36 0.13
N GLU A 251 38.19 -21.75 -0.65
CA GLU A 251 38.55 -20.97 -1.85
C GLU A 251 39.50 -19.81 -1.52
N LEU A 252 39.24 -19.11 -0.41
CA LEU A 252 40.10 -18.04 0.07
C LEU A 252 41.51 -18.56 0.44
N ALA A 253 41.59 -19.70 1.13
CA ALA A 253 42.89 -20.31 1.50
C ALA A 253 43.66 -20.78 0.27
N HIS A 254 42.96 -21.55 -0.60
CA HIS A 254 43.56 -22.13 -1.81
C HIS A 254 44.16 -21.07 -2.76
N ASN A 255 43.48 -19.95 -2.94
CA ASN A 255 43.88 -18.85 -3.81
C ASN A 255 44.71 -17.78 -3.10
N SER A 256 45.33 -18.10 -1.94
CA SER A 256 46.15 -17.18 -1.16
C SER A 256 47.65 -17.36 -1.43
N ILE A 257 48.41 -16.32 -1.13
CA ILE A 257 49.85 -16.44 -1.04
C ILE A 257 50.22 -17.42 0.09
N GLU A 258 51.31 -18.18 -0.10
CA GLU A 258 51.76 -19.28 0.78
C GLU A 258 51.80 -18.87 2.26
N SER A 259 52.38 -17.71 2.56
CA SER A 259 52.46 -17.17 3.93
C SER A 259 51.14 -16.96 4.67
N LYS A 260 49.99 -17.01 3.97
CA LYS A 260 48.64 -16.85 4.54
C LYS A 260 47.77 -18.09 4.43
N GLN A 261 48.25 -19.13 3.70
CA GLN A 261 47.41 -20.32 3.48
C GLN A 261 47.15 -21.10 4.75
N ILE A 262 48.18 -21.27 5.58
CA ILE A 262 48.09 -22.02 6.86
C ILE A 262 46.99 -21.44 7.74
N ASP A 263 47.06 -20.15 8.07
CA ASP A 263 46.06 -19.50 8.94
C ASP A 263 44.64 -19.60 8.38
N ARG A 264 44.52 -19.48 7.04
CA ARG A 264 43.22 -19.51 6.36
C ARG A 264 42.62 -20.90 6.30
N TYR A 265 43.45 -21.95 6.08
CA TYR A 265 42.97 -23.33 6.18
C TYR A 265 42.59 -23.70 7.61
N MET A 266 43.31 -23.24 8.64
CA MET A 266 42.93 -23.42 10.03
C MET A 266 41.57 -22.78 10.33
N ALA A 267 41.37 -21.51 9.96
CA ALA A 267 40.07 -20.80 10.13
C ALA A 267 38.90 -21.43 9.35
N MET A 268 39.20 -22.04 8.19
CA MET A 268 38.20 -22.82 7.42
C MET A 268 37.84 -24.10 8.17
N LEU A 269 38.81 -24.82 8.73
CA LEU A 269 38.57 -26.03 9.51
C LEU A 269 37.75 -25.76 10.78
N ASP A 270 37.97 -24.65 11.47
CA ASP A 270 37.13 -24.23 12.60
C ASP A 270 35.66 -24.06 12.18
N SER A 271 35.44 -23.42 11.01
CA SER A 271 34.10 -23.25 10.44
C SER A 271 33.49 -24.60 10.01
N TYR A 272 34.32 -25.50 9.45
CA TYR A 272 33.90 -26.87 9.10
C TYR A 272 33.44 -27.67 10.34
N TYR A 273 34.22 -27.66 11.42
CA TYR A 273 33.85 -28.37 12.65
C TYR A 273 32.53 -27.79 13.25
N SER A 274 32.38 -26.48 13.23
CA SER A 274 31.14 -25.85 13.66
C SER A 274 29.94 -26.30 12.81
N PHE A 275 30.12 -26.42 11.47
CA PHE A 275 29.07 -26.90 10.59
C PHE A 275 28.69 -28.37 10.89
N ILE A 276 29.67 -29.25 11.01
CA ILE A 276 29.45 -30.69 11.27
C ILE A 276 28.78 -30.91 12.64
N ALA A 277 29.15 -30.12 13.64
CA ALA A 277 28.55 -30.21 14.98
C ALA A 277 27.07 -29.82 14.95
N GLU A 278 26.68 -28.88 14.13
CA GLU A 278 25.30 -28.39 14.06
C GLU A 278 24.45 -29.16 13.03
N PHE A 279 25.04 -29.58 11.89
CA PHE A 279 24.35 -30.24 10.78
C PHE A 279 25.02 -31.56 10.36
N PRO A 280 25.09 -32.58 11.24
CA PRO A 280 25.79 -33.83 10.93
C PRO A 280 25.16 -34.64 9.80
N GLU A 281 23.85 -34.49 9.57
CA GLU A 281 23.09 -35.21 8.53
C GLU A 281 22.86 -34.37 7.25
N SER A 282 23.55 -33.22 7.12
CA SER A 282 23.38 -32.34 5.96
C SER A 282 23.84 -33.02 4.66
N LYS A 283 23.13 -32.76 3.58
CA LYS A 283 23.53 -33.13 2.21
C LYS A 283 24.89 -32.61 1.81
N HIS A 284 25.39 -31.56 2.46
CA HIS A 284 26.67 -30.91 2.19
C HIS A 284 27.87 -31.58 2.88
N VAL A 285 27.64 -32.45 3.86
CA VAL A 285 28.70 -33.11 4.66
C VAL A 285 29.73 -33.81 3.78
N LYS A 286 29.30 -34.54 2.74
CA LYS A 286 30.21 -35.27 1.84
C LYS A 286 31.18 -34.33 1.11
N GLU A 287 30.71 -33.21 0.63
CA GLU A 287 31.55 -32.19 -0.03
C GLU A 287 32.49 -31.53 0.96
N LEU A 288 31.98 -31.11 2.11
CA LEU A 288 32.78 -30.43 3.14
C LEU A 288 33.84 -31.36 3.73
N ASN A 289 33.59 -32.66 3.89
CA ASN A 289 34.58 -33.66 4.30
C ASN A 289 35.74 -33.75 3.29
N ARG A 290 35.46 -33.70 2.00
CA ARG A 290 36.52 -33.69 0.95
C ARG A 290 37.36 -32.43 1.06
N LEU A 291 36.75 -31.24 1.24
CA LEU A 291 37.47 -29.99 1.40
C LEU A 291 38.32 -29.96 2.67
N SER A 292 37.75 -30.44 3.79
CA SER A 292 38.48 -30.53 5.08
C SER A 292 39.67 -31.48 4.99
N LYS A 293 39.54 -32.64 4.29
CA LYS A 293 40.65 -33.57 4.06
C LYS A 293 41.77 -32.87 3.28
N ALA A 294 41.44 -32.22 2.17
CA ALA A 294 42.42 -31.50 1.37
C ALA A 294 43.17 -30.40 2.17
N ALA A 295 42.42 -29.68 3.05
CA ALA A 295 43.04 -28.70 3.95
C ALA A 295 43.96 -29.32 4.98
N LYS A 296 43.61 -30.45 5.57
CA LYS A 296 44.45 -31.20 6.52
C LYS A 296 45.73 -31.74 5.86
N ASP A 297 45.56 -32.37 4.69
CA ASP A 297 46.71 -32.91 3.91
C ASP A 297 47.72 -31.78 3.56
N PHE A 298 47.23 -30.58 3.23
CA PHE A 298 48.09 -29.41 3.00
C PHE A 298 48.81 -28.97 4.29
N LEU A 299 48.12 -28.87 5.40
CA LEU A 299 48.70 -28.46 6.68
C LEU A 299 49.76 -29.46 7.19
N GLU A 300 49.52 -30.78 7.03
CA GLU A 300 50.48 -31.83 7.41
C GLU A 300 51.75 -31.77 6.58
N LYS A 301 51.64 -31.52 5.26
CA LYS A 301 52.79 -31.39 4.38
C LYS A 301 53.66 -30.20 4.78
N ASN A 302 53.06 -29.02 4.99
CA ASN A 302 53.80 -27.81 5.34
C ASN A 302 54.37 -27.84 6.76
N ASN A 303 53.80 -28.63 7.69
CA ASN A 303 54.35 -28.81 9.03
C ASN A 303 55.63 -29.71 9.01
N LYS A 304 55.73 -30.64 8.04
CA LYS A 304 56.90 -31.48 7.85
C LYS A 304 58.04 -30.76 7.12
N GLU A 305 57.76 -29.73 6.33
CA GLU A 305 58.77 -28.91 5.65
C GLU A 305 59.38 -27.84 6.58
N ASN A 306 58.78 -27.56 7.73
CA ASN A 306 59.25 -26.57 8.71
C ASN A 306 59.93 -27.21 9.92
N LEU A 307 60.08 -28.54 9.95
CA LEU A 307 60.85 -29.32 10.94
C LEU A 307 62.16 -29.82 10.34
#